data_4ffdc0a243f6cbcac66a01d0cc559ffd
#
_entry.id   4ffdc0a243f6cbcac66a01d0cc559ffd
#
_cell.length_a   1.000
_cell.length_b   1.000
_cell.length_c   1.000
_cell.angle_alpha   90.00
_cell.angle_beta   90.00
_cell.angle_gamma   90.00
#
_symmetry.space_group_name_H-M   'P 1'
#
loop_
_entity.id
_entity.type
_entity.pdbx_description
1 polymer ?
#
loop_
_entity_poly.entity_id
_entity_poly.type
_entity_poly.pdbx_seq_one_letter_code
_entity_poly.pdbx_strand_id
1 'polypeptide(L)'
;GTQAQLNITQKNQAIAERALELIESRERNGVATGFEVASARAQVATVKGMVPALIQHRNALMNALALLLGEQPRALDTELKNAMPLPSLPSKVPMGVPSELAQRRPDIQRAEAELHAATAAIGVARADFYPRIGLGARIGVEAFESDDLDSWDSRFFSVGPTVYLPIFEGGRLKQRLALNEAKQKRVALAYRQTVLQAWHEVDNALDAWAAQRSLHANLQVSYEQNIQALKAAERGYQQGAVDYLRVLSAQRN
;
A
#
# COMPACT_ATOMS: atom_id res chain seq x y z
N GLY A 1 3.54 -12.77 -8.60
CA GLY A 1 4.86 -12.10 -8.64
C GLY A 1 5.93 -13.05 -8.12
N THR A 2 6.22 -13.06 -6.83
CA THR A 2 7.36 -13.80 -6.23
C THR A 2 7.35 -15.32 -6.48
N GLN A 3 6.18 -15.97 -6.47
CA GLN A 3 6.07 -17.39 -6.80
C GLN A 3 6.44 -17.68 -8.27
N ALA A 4 6.05 -16.79 -9.19
CA ALA A 4 6.44 -16.91 -10.59
C ALA A 4 7.95 -16.74 -10.77
N GLN A 5 8.57 -15.77 -10.08
CA GLN A 5 10.02 -15.58 -10.06
C GLN A 5 10.74 -16.81 -9.51
N LEU A 6 10.26 -17.38 -8.40
CA LEU A 6 10.81 -18.62 -7.82
C LEU A 6 10.78 -19.78 -8.82
N ASN A 7 9.65 -19.99 -9.50
CA ASN A 7 9.50 -21.02 -10.51
C ASN A 7 10.48 -20.83 -11.69
N ILE A 8 10.62 -19.59 -12.18
CA ILE A 8 11.57 -19.24 -13.25
C ILE A 8 13.01 -19.51 -12.78
N THR A 9 13.38 -19.08 -11.58
CA THR A 9 14.72 -19.29 -11.02
C THR A 9 15.04 -20.77 -10.84
N GLN A 10 14.06 -21.58 -10.40
CA GLN A 10 14.23 -23.04 -10.31
C GLN A 10 14.41 -23.70 -11.69
N LYS A 11 13.69 -23.22 -12.72
CA LYS A 11 13.90 -23.68 -14.11
C LYS A 11 15.30 -23.30 -14.61
N ASN A 12 15.74 -22.07 -14.33
CA ASN A 12 17.08 -21.63 -14.70
C ASN A 12 18.16 -22.42 -13.97
N GLN A 13 17.93 -22.79 -12.71
CA GLN A 13 18.82 -23.70 -11.97
C GLN A 13 18.94 -25.06 -12.67
N ALA A 14 17.82 -25.66 -13.05
CA ALA A 14 17.83 -26.96 -13.74
C ALA A 14 18.55 -26.90 -15.11
N ILE A 15 18.42 -25.76 -15.83
CA ILE A 15 19.15 -25.52 -17.07
C ILE A 15 20.67 -25.44 -16.81
N ALA A 16 21.07 -24.65 -15.80
CA ALA A 16 22.49 -24.49 -15.44
C ALA A 16 23.11 -25.83 -14.97
N GLU A 17 22.38 -26.65 -14.21
CA GLU A 17 22.84 -27.98 -13.77
C GLU A 17 23.04 -28.92 -14.95
N ARG A 18 22.12 -28.98 -15.91
CA ARG A 18 22.29 -29.78 -17.15
C ARG A 18 23.48 -29.32 -17.98
N ALA A 19 23.69 -27.99 -18.08
CA ALA A 19 24.85 -27.43 -18.76
C ALA A 19 26.16 -27.85 -18.08
N LEU A 20 26.21 -27.86 -16.75
CA LEU A 20 27.37 -28.34 -15.98
C LEU A 20 27.65 -29.83 -16.26
N GLU A 21 26.62 -30.70 -16.18
CA GLU A 21 26.77 -32.13 -16.48
C GLU A 21 27.36 -32.39 -17.88
N LEU A 22 26.88 -31.62 -18.87
CA LEU A 22 27.41 -31.73 -20.25
C LEU A 22 28.88 -31.32 -20.31
N ILE A 23 29.27 -30.23 -19.66
CA ILE A 23 30.66 -29.74 -19.67
C ILE A 23 31.59 -30.71 -18.92
N GLU A 24 31.19 -31.22 -17.77
CA GLU A 24 31.95 -32.25 -17.02
C GLU A 24 32.12 -33.51 -17.83
N SER A 25 31.13 -33.91 -18.61
CA SER A 25 31.27 -35.05 -19.55
C SER A 25 32.27 -34.75 -20.67
N ARG A 26 32.29 -33.54 -21.23
CA ARG A 26 33.24 -33.10 -22.26
C ARG A 26 34.67 -32.98 -21.71
N GLU A 27 34.86 -32.53 -20.48
CA GLU A 27 36.15 -32.47 -19.80
C GLU A 27 36.74 -33.89 -19.66
N ARG A 28 35.93 -34.85 -19.16
CA ARG A 28 36.37 -36.27 -19.08
C ARG A 28 36.81 -36.85 -20.41
N ASN A 29 36.25 -36.36 -21.51
CA ASN A 29 36.64 -36.78 -22.88
C ASN A 29 37.76 -35.90 -23.47
N GLY A 30 38.38 -35.01 -22.71
CA GLY A 30 39.48 -34.16 -23.15
C GLY A 30 39.07 -33.01 -24.12
N VAL A 31 37.79 -32.71 -24.23
CA VAL A 31 37.25 -31.70 -25.17
C VAL A 31 36.97 -30.35 -24.50
N ALA A 32 36.66 -30.34 -23.19
CA ALA A 32 36.47 -29.13 -22.42
C ALA A 32 37.63 -28.88 -21.44
N THR A 33 37.82 -27.63 -21.06
CA THR A 33 38.87 -27.19 -20.15
C THR A 33 38.36 -27.13 -18.69
N GLY A 34 39.27 -27.29 -17.71
CA GLY A 34 38.93 -27.09 -16.29
C GLY A 34 38.40 -25.71 -15.98
N PHE A 35 38.77 -24.67 -16.77
CA PHE A 35 38.22 -23.34 -16.66
C PHE A 35 36.73 -23.28 -17.00
N GLU A 36 36.29 -24.00 -18.04
CA GLU A 36 34.87 -24.08 -18.43
C GLU A 36 34.05 -24.79 -17.36
N VAL A 37 34.56 -25.86 -16.77
CA VAL A 37 33.93 -26.59 -15.65
C VAL A 37 33.80 -25.67 -14.41
N ALA A 38 34.89 -24.97 -14.04
CA ALA A 38 34.86 -24.05 -12.92
C ALA A 38 33.85 -22.91 -13.14
N SER A 39 33.76 -22.37 -14.35
CA SER A 39 32.81 -21.34 -14.73
C SER A 39 31.36 -21.80 -14.66
N ALA A 40 31.08 -23.02 -15.13
CA ALA A 40 29.76 -23.64 -15.06
C ALA A 40 29.33 -23.94 -13.60
N ARG A 41 30.26 -24.44 -12.76
CA ARG A 41 30.01 -24.64 -11.32
C ARG A 41 29.70 -23.32 -10.62
N ALA A 42 30.44 -22.23 -10.91
CA ALA A 42 30.17 -20.91 -10.37
C ALA A 42 28.78 -20.40 -10.78
N GLN A 43 28.38 -20.63 -12.04
CA GLN A 43 27.05 -20.25 -12.52
C GLN A 43 25.93 -21.00 -11.77
N VAL A 44 26.06 -22.33 -11.60
CA VAL A 44 25.10 -23.13 -10.81
C VAL A 44 25.01 -22.62 -9.37
N ALA A 45 26.15 -22.33 -8.72
CA ALA A 45 26.18 -21.80 -7.36
C ALA A 45 25.50 -20.43 -7.27
N THR A 46 25.71 -19.57 -8.27
CA THR A 46 25.07 -18.23 -8.34
C THR A 46 23.54 -18.35 -8.41
N VAL A 47 23.02 -19.18 -9.31
CA VAL A 47 21.57 -19.37 -9.46
C VAL A 47 20.98 -20.05 -8.22
N LYS A 48 21.64 -21.05 -7.65
CA LYS A 48 21.23 -21.69 -6.39
C LYS A 48 21.15 -20.68 -5.25
N GLY A 49 22.09 -19.76 -5.19
CA GLY A 49 22.11 -18.71 -4.16
C GLY A 49 20.94 -17.74 -4.20
N MET A 50 20.26 -17.59 -5.36
CA MET A 50 19.08 -16.73 -5.49
C MET A 50 17.81 -17.37 -4.89
N VAL A 51 17.72 -18.70 -4.86
CA VAL A 51 16.51 -19.42 -4.43
C VAL A 51 16.16 -19.15 -2.96
N PRO A 52 17.08 -19.24 -1.99
CA PRO A 52 16.77 -18.99 -0.58
C PRO A 52 16.22 -17.58 -0.32
N ALA A 53 16.77 -16.56 -0.98
CA ALA A 53 16.29 -15.17 -0.85
C ALA A 53 14.85 -15.00 -1.35
N LEU A 54 14.50 -15.64 -2.47
CA LEU A 54 13.13 -15.64 -3.01
C LEU A 54 12.16 -16.40 -2.10
N ILE A 55 12.59 -17.50 -1.50
CA ILE A 55 11.80 -18.26 -0.53
C ILE A 55 11.55 -17.40 0.72
N GLN A 56 12.58 -16.77 1.25
CA GLN A 56 12.47 -15.87 2.41
C GLN A 56 11.50 -14.71 2.11
N HIS A 57 11.64 -14.06 0.95
CA HIS A 57 10.77 -12.97 0.54
C HIS A 57 9.31 -13.44 0.37
N ARG A 58 9.07 -14.58 -0.25
CA ARG A 58 7.74 -15.20 -0.35
C ARG A 58 7.13 -15.41 1.04
N ASN A 59 7.88 -16.03 1.96
CA ASN A 59 7.40 -16.33 3.30
C ASN A 59 7.09 -15.04 4.09
N ALA A 60 7.90 -13.99 3.93
CA ALA A 60 7.62 -12.68 4.54
C ALA A 60 6.31 -12.07 4.03
N LEU A 61 6.05 -12.16 2.71
CA LEU A 61 4.78 -11.68 2.13
C LEU A 61 3.58 -12.50 2.61
N MET A 62 3.73 -13.83 2.74
CA MET A 62 2.67 -14.71 3.27
C MET A 62 2.36 -14.40 4.74
N ASN A 63 3.39 -14.16 5.56
CA ASN A 63 3.21 -13.75 6.95
C ASN A 63 2.55 -12.36 7.05
N ALA A 64 2.89 -11.42 6.16
CA ALA A 64 2.23 -10.11 6.10
C ALA A 64 0.73 -10.24 5.75
N LEU A 65 0.38 -11.14 4.83
CA LEU A 65 -1.03 -11.45 4.52
C LEU A 65 -1.74 -12.10 5.71
N ALA A 66 -1.11 -13.08 6.38
CA ALA A 66 -1.67 -13.71 7.58
C ALA A 66 -1.94 -12.67 8.69
N LEU A 67 -1.01 -11.73 8.91
CA LEU A 67 -1.18 -10.65 9.86
C LEU A 67 -2.40 -9.76 9.52
N LEU A 68 -2.61 -9.43 8.25
CA LEU A 68 -3.78 -8.65 7.81
C LEU A 68 -5.11 -9.39 8.00
N LEU A 69 -5.08 -10.72 7.99
CA LEU A 69 -6.25 -11.58 8.27
C LEU A 69 -6.44 -11.88 9.76
N GLY A 70 -5.51 -11.46 10.62
CA GLY A 70 -5.52 -11.80 12.05
C GLY A 70 -5.11 -13.24 12.35
N GLU A 71 -4.44 -13.89 11.41
CA GLU A 71 -4.00 -15.28 11.51
C GLU A 71 -2.55 -15.40 12.02
N GLN A 72 -2.21 -16.59 12.51
CA GLN A 72 -0.86 -16.89 12.98
C GLN A 72 0.15 -16.95 11.80
N PRO A 73 1.45 -16.72 12.06
CA PRO A 73 2.47 -16.91 11.05
C PRO A 73 2.38 -18.30 10.41
N ARG A 74 2.52 -18.37 9.08
CA ARG A 74 2.41 -19.58 8.27
C ARG A 74 1.03 -20.23 8.12
N ALA A 75 -0.03 -19.64 8.64
CA ALA A 75 -1.39 -20.15 8.46
C ALA A 75 -1.76 -20.31 6.97
N LEU A 76 -1.22 -19.46 6.10
CA LEU A 76 -1.48 -19.48 4.65
C LEU A 76 -0.54 -20.40 3.84
N ASP A 77 0.40 -21.12 4.47
CA ASP A 77 1.37 -21.96 3.76
C ASP A 77 0.67 -23.03 2.90
N THR A 78 -0.41 -23.61 3.39
CA THR A 78 -1.15 -24.65 2.66
C THR A 78 -1.94 -24.10 1.48
N GLU A 79 -2.63 -22.97 1.68
CA GLU A 79 -3.48 -22.35 0.65
C GLU A 79 -2.66 -21.73 -0.48
N LEU A 80 -1.55 -21.07 -0.13
CA LEU A 80 -0.67 -20.37 -1.08
C LEU A 80 0.53 -21.19 -1.52
N LYS A 81 0.54 -22.50 -1.27
CA LYS A 81 1.63 -23.40 -1.69
C LYS A 81 1.79 -23.45 -3.21
N ASN A 82 0.69 -23.49 -3.94
CA ASN A 82 0.70 -23.60 -5.39
C ASN A 82 0.77 -22.23 -6.05
N ALA A 83 1.68 -22.09 -7.01
CA ALA A 83 1.77 -20.88 -7.82
C ALA A 83 0.53 -20.76 -8.72
N MET A 84 -0.18 -19.67 -8.60
CA MET A 84 -1.26 -19.31 -9.52
C MET A 84 -0.70 -18.52 -10.71
N PRO A 85 -1.32 -18.62 -11.89
CA PRO A 85 -0.97 -17.77 -13.02
C PRO A 85 -1.14 -16.29 -12.66
N LEU A 86 -0.31 -15.43 -13.25
CA LEU A 86 -0.48 -13.99 -13.07
C LEU A 86 -1.82 -13.57 -13.67
N PRO A 87 -2.57 -12.65 -13.00
CA PRO A 87 -3.81 -12.14 -13.55
C PRO A 87 -3.54 -11.41 -14.87
N SER A 88 -4.47 -11.54 -15.81
CA SER A 88 -4.39 -10.80 -17.07
C SER A 88 -4.56 -9.31 -16.82
N LEU A 89 -3.72 -8.51 -17.47
CA LEU A 89 -3.83 -7.06 -17.40
C LEU A 89 -5.08 -6.58 -18.15
N PRO A 90 -5.82 -5.60 -17.63
CA PRO A 90 -6.95 -5.02 -18.36
C PRO A 90 -6.44 -4.34 -19.63
N SER A 91 -7.11 -4.57 -20.74
CA SER A 91 -6.74 -4.01 -22.05
C SER A 91 -6.89 -2.49 -22.11
N LYS A 92 -7.80 -1.94 -21.31
CA LYS A 92 -8.04 -0.50 -21.17
C LYS A 92 -8.27 -0.15 -19.70
N VAL A 93 -7.63 0.92 -19.24
CA VAL A 93 -7.95 1.54 -17.97
C VAL A 93 -9.01 2.59 -18.25
N PRO A 94 -10.23 2.50 -17.66
CA PRO A 94 -11.24 3.52 -17.84
C PRO A 94 -10.76 4.82 -17.19
N MET A 95 -10.37 5.79 -18.00
CA MET A 95 -10.01 7.13 -17.53
C MET A 95 -11.31 7.90 -17.34
N GLY A 96 -11.75 8.08 -16.10
CA GLY A 96 -12.84 8.97 -15.73
C GLY A 96 -12.44 10.45 -15.86
N VAL A 97 -13.44 11.33 -15.90
CA VAL A 97 -13.18 12.78 -15.85
C VAL A 97 -12.56 13.14 -14.48
N PRO A 98 -11.58 14.06 -14.40
CA PRO A 98 -10.95 14.44 -13.12
C PRO A 98 -11.92 14.82 -12.01
N SER A 99 -13.07 15.40 -12.35
CA SER A 99 -14.15 15.73 -11.41
C SER A 99 -14.83 14.50 -10.78
N GLU A 100 -14.93 13.38 -11.50
CA GLU A 100 -15.48 12.13 -10.94
C GLU A 100 -14.52 11.45 -9.97
N LEU A 101 -13.22 11.64 -10.14
CA LEU A 101 -12.21 11.15 -9.20
C LEU A 101 -12.36 11.80 -7.82
N ALA A 102 -12.64 13.11 -7.78
CA ALA A 102 -12.88 13.82 -6.53
C ALA A 102 -14.08 13.24 -5.77
N GLN A 103 -15.14 12.82 -6.47
CA GLN A 103 -16.33 12.25 -5.85
C GLN A 103 -16.15 10.80 -5.37
N ARG A 104 -15.22 10.06 -5.95
CA ARG A 104 -15.02 8.63 -5.65
C ARG A 104 -13.93 8.35 -4.62
N ARG A 105 -13.00 9.28 -4.43
CA ARG A 105 -11.86 9.09 -3.50
C ARG A 105 -12.29 9.30 -2.05
N PRO A 106 -12.13 8.30 -1.17
CA PRO A 106 -12.52 8.42 0.24
C PRO A 106 -11.73 9.47 1.02
N ASP A 107 -10.47 9.74 0.65
CA ASP A 107 -9.64 10.77 1.27
C ASP A 107 -10.15 12.19 0.97
N ILE A 108 -10.64 12.44 -0.24
CA ILE A 108 -11.26 13.71 -0.61
C ILE A 108 -12.61 13.88 0.11
N GLN A 109 -13.45 12.82 0.14
CA GLN A 109 -14.73 12.85 0.87
C GLN A 109 -14.52 13.11 2.36
N ARG A 110 -13.50 12.51 2.98
CA ARG A 110 -13.14 12.77 4.37
C ARG A 110 -12.73 14.22 4.57
N ALA A 111 -11.83 14.77 3.73
CA ALA A 111 -11.37 16.14 3.84
C ALA A 111 -12.52 17.16 3.64
N GLU A 112 -13.48 16.84 2.77
CA GLU A 112 -14.70 17.63 2.57
C GLU A 112 -15.59 17.61 3.81
N ALA A 113 -15.83 16.42 4.40
CA ALA A 113 -16.59 16.28 5.64
C ALA A 113 -15.94 17.04 6.82
N GLU A 114 -14.61 17.01 6.92
CA GLU A 114 -13.86 17.80 7.91
C GLU A 114 -14.03 19.31 7.70
N LEU A 115 -14.05 19.77 6.45
CA LEU A 115 -14.31 21.18 6.11
C LEU A 115 -15.75 21.58 6.48
N HIS A 116 -16.73 20.72 6.20
CA HIS A 116 -18.10 20.92 6.64
C HIS A 116 -18.21 21.04 8.16
N ALA A 117 -17.58 20.16 8.90
CA ALA A 117 -17.57 20.19 10.36
C ALA A 117 -16.92 21.49 10.92
N ALA A 118 -15.79 21.92 10.34
CA ALA A 118 -15.13 23.16 10.73
C ALA A 118 -15.99 24.40 10.42
N THR A 119 -16.74 24.37 9.32
CA THR A 119 -17.66 25.44 8.95
C THR A 119 -18.85 25.52 9.92
N ALA A 120 -19.42 24.35 10.28
CA ALA A 120 -20.49 24.28 11.27
C ALA A 120 -20.04 24.78 12.66
N ALA A 121 -18.77 24.54 13.04
CA ALA A 121 -18.21 25.02 14.31
C ALA A 121 -18.17 26.58 14.40
N ILE A 122 -18.05 27.28 13.28
CA ILE A 122 -18.19 28.73 13.22
C ILE A 122 -19.63 29.13 13.59
N GLY A 123 -20.63 28.38 13.06
CA GLY A 123 -22.05 28.61 13.42
C GLY A 123 -22.29 28.44 14.90
N VAL A 124 -21.74 27.41 15.53
CA VAL A 124 -21.80 27.18 16.98
C VAL A 124 -21.16 28.37 17.75
N ALA A 125 -19.96 28.81 17.34
CA ALA A 125 -19.28 29.92 17.99
C ALA A 125 -20.05 31.26 17.85
N ARG A 126 -20.78 31.47 16.75
CA ARG A 126 -21.68 32.60 16.55
C ARG A 126 -22.92 32.50 17.42
N ALA A 127 -23.50 31.30 17.56
CA ALA A 127 -24.66 31.06 18.42
C ALA A 127 -24.38 31.38 19.91
N ASP A 128 -23.13 31.26 20.35
CA ASP A 128 -22.72 31.59 21.72
C ASP A 128 -22.92 33.09 22.08
N PHE A 129 -23.10 33.98 21.10
CA PHE A 129 -23.40 35.41 21.31
C PHE A 129 -24.89 35.69 21.57
N TYR A 130 -25.76 34.71 21.33
CA TYR A 130 -27.20 34.84 21.47
C TYR A 130 -27.71 34.23 22.78
N PRO A 131 -28.90 34.65 23.25
CA PRO A 131 -29.52 34.04 24.44
C PRO A 131 -29.73 32.54 24.25
N ARG A 132 -29.37 31.75 25.27
CA ARG A 132 -29.70 30.34 25.35
C ARG A 132 -30.94 30.18 26.21
N ILE A 133 -31.97 29.57 25.65
CA ILE A 133 -33.21 29.26 26.34
C ILE A 133 -33.22 27.74 26.60
N GLY A 134 -33.31 27.36 27.85
CA GLY A 134 -33.41 25.98 28.31
C GLY A 134 -34.65 25.75 29.15
N LEU A 135 -35.10 24.51 29.24
CA LEU A 135 -36.09 24.07 30.23
C LEU A 135 -35.35 23.17 31.22
N GLY A 136 -35.38 23.55 32.47
CA GLY A 136 -34.77 22.79 33.56
C GLY A 136 -35.81 22.22 34.50
N ALA A 137 -35.57 21.04 35.00
CA ALA A 137 -36.28 20.43 36.09
C ALA A 137 -35.29 19.93 37.13
N ARG A 138 -35.55 20.14 38.38
CA ARG A 138 -34.77 19.66 39.52
C ARG A 138 -35.71 18.99 40.53
N ILE A 139 -35.27 17.87 41.07
CA ILE A 139 -35.89 17.18 42.20
C ILE A 139 -34.76 16.83 43.17
N GLY A 140 -34.98 16.99 44.43
CA GLY A 140 -34.00 16.66 45.44
C GLY A 140 -34.53 16.76 46.86
N VAL A 141 -33.63 16.56 47.81
CA VAL A 141 -33.85 16.74 49.24
C VAL A 141 -32.82 17.75 49.71
N GLU A 142 -33.25 18.78 50.46
CA GLU A 142 -32.43 19.82 51.03
C GLU A 142 -32.86 20.08 52.46
N ALA A 143 -31.95 19.93 53.43
CA ALA A 143 -32.18 20.17 54.83
C ALA A 143 -31.00 20.92 55.45
N PHE A 144 -31.27 21.72 56.50
CA PHE A 144 -30.22 22.43 57.25
C PHE A 144 -29.55 21.51 58.28
N GLU A 145 -30.29 20.50 58.79
CA GLU A 145 -29.78 19.48 59.72
C GLU A 145 -29.89 18.09 59.12
N SER A 146 -28.94 17.21 59.46
CA SER A 146 -28.85 15.86 58.87
C SER A 146 -30.10 15.00 59.21
N ASP A 147 -30.68 15.23 60.37
CA ASP A 147 -31.84 14.48 60.90
C ASP A 147 -33.15 14.85 60.15
N ASP A 148 -33.18 16.00 59.49
CA ASP A 148 -34.34 16.46 58.70
C ASP A 148 -34.33 16.00 57.24
N LEU A 149 -33.29 15.29 56.80
CA LEU A 149 -33.17 14.82 55.40
C LEU A 149 -34.26 13.81 55.03
N ASP A 150 -34.77 13.05 55.96
CA ASP A 150 -35.83 12.07 55.75
C ASP A 150 -37.23 12.67 55.79
N SER A 151 -37.38 13.95 56.21
CA SER A 151 -38.67 14.60 56.32
C SER A 151 -39.28 14.90 54.91
N TRP A 152 -40.60 14.93 54.85
CA TRP A 152 -41.31 15.31 53.61
C TRP A 152 -41.04 16.73 53.21
N ASP A 153 -40.87 17.62 54.16
CA ASP A 153 -40.69 19.07 53.99
C ASP A 153 -39.29 19.41 53.40
N SER A 154 -38.33 18.50 53.47
CA SER A 154 -37.01 18.62 52.89
C SER A 154 -36.98 18.33 51.38
N ARG A 155 -38.08 17.86 50.81
CA ARG A 155 -38.17 17.55 49.38
C ARG A 155 -38.53 18.80 48.59
N PHE A 156 -37.78 19.05 47.52
CA PHE A 156 -38.10 20.13 46.62
C PHE A 156 -38.27 19.62 45.19
N PHE A 157 -39.14 20.31 44.48
CA PHE A 157 -39.34 20.15 43.04
C PHE A 157 -39.41 21.53 42.40
N SER A 158 -38.66 21.71 41.33
CA SER A 158 -38.74 22.93 40.51
C SER A 158 -38.71 22.59 39.03
N VAL A 159 -39.54 23.21 38.25
CA VAL A 159 -39.52 23.18 36.78
C VAL A 159 -39.71 24.58 36.25
N GLY A 160 -38.93 24.96 35.26
CA GLY A 160 -39.08 26.29 34.65
C GLY A 160 -38.10 26.56 33.52
N PRO A 161 -38.39 27.59 32.70
CA PRO A 161 -37.49 28.06 31.69
C PRO A 161 -36.30 28.77 32.33
N THR A 162 -35.12 28.57 31.73
CA THR A 162 -33.88 29.27 32.05
C THR A 162 -33.40 30.04 30.83
N VAL A 163 -32.98 31.32 31.03
CA VAL A 163 -32.40 32.14 29.96
C VAL A 163 -31.00 32.54 30.39
N TYR A 164 -30.03 32.25 29.54
CA TYR A 164 -28.65 32.66 29.76
C TYR A 164 -28.17 33.51 28.58
N LEU A 165 -27.77 34.78 28.87
CA LEU A 165 -27.19 35.68 27.89
C LEU A 165 -25.84 36.20 28.41
N PRO A 166 -24.73 35.95 27.71
CA PRO A 166 -23.44 36.51 28.08
C PRO A 166 -23.35 37.97 27.66
N ILE A 167 -23.40 38.91 28.64
CA ILE A 167 -23.34 40.35 28.38
C ILE A 167 -21.89 40.82 28.28
N PHE A 168 -21.03 40.36 29.19
CA PHE A 168 -19.62 40.71 29.23
C PHE A 168 -18.76 39.49 29.54
N GLU A 169 -17.87 39.15 28.61
CA GLU A 169 -17.01 37.94 28.66
C GLU A 169 -15.52 38.30 28.44
N GLY A 170 -15.12 39.56 28.63
CA GLY A 170 -13.73 40.00 28.47
C GLY A 170 -13.11 39.68 27.09
N GLY A 171 -13.92 39.59 26.04
CA GLY A 171 -13.46 39.24 24.66
C GLY A 171 -13.37 37.74 24.38
N ARG A 172 -13.66 36.86 25.34
CA ARG A 172 -13.55 35.39 25.19
C ARG A 172 -14.34 34.88 23.98
N LEU A 173 -15.58 35.30 23.79
CA LEU A 173 -16.42 34.87 22.66
C LEU A 173 -15.87 35.33 21.30
N LYS A 174 -15.36 36.57 21.22
CA LYS A 174 -14.71 37.08 20.00
C LYS A 174 -13.48 36.26 19.62
N GLN A 175 -12.62 35.93 20.60
CA GLN A 175 -11.43 35.11 20.36
C GLN A 175 -11.79 33.67 20.00
N ARG A 176 -12.84 33.11 20.59
CA ARG A 176 -13.36 31.79 20.23
C ARG A 176 -13.88 31.75 18.79
N LEU A 177 -14.58 32.77 18.34
CA LEU A 177 -15.02 32.92 16.95
C LEU A 177 -13.81 32.99 16.01
N ALA A 178 -12.87 33.92 16.27
CA ALA A 178 -11.65 34.05 15.47
C ALA A 178 -10.84 32.77 15.39
N LEU A 179 -10.74 32.02 16.49
CA LEU A 179 -10.09 30.71 16.51
C LEU A 179 -10.78 29.71 15.58
N ASN A 180 -12.13 29.64 15.58
CA ASN A 180 -12.86 28.73 14.70
C ASN A 180 -12.76 29.13 13.23
N GLU A 181 -12.75 30.45 12.92
CA GLU A 181 -12.50 30.94 11.56
C GLU A 181 -11.09 30.58 11.07
N ALA A 182 -10.06 30.71 11.93
CA ALA A 182 -8.71 30.29 11.59
C ALA A 182 -8.60 28.77 11.39
N LYS A 183 -9.28 27.97 12.23
CA LYS A 183 -9.36 26.52 12.08
C LYS A 183 -10.03 26.13 10.76
N GLN A 184 -11.15 26.75 10.40
CA GLN A 184 -11.84 26.50 9.13
C GLN A 184 -10.93 26.81 7.94
N LYS A 185 -10.21 27.95 7.95
CA LYS A 185 -9.25 28.30 6.91
C LYS A 185 -8.14 27.27 6.78
N ARG A 186 -7.60 26.77 7.89
CA ARG A 186 -6.61 25.69 7.90
C ARG A 186 -7.15 24.41 7.24
N VAL A 187 -8.37 23.99 7.61
CA VAL A 187 -9.01 22.77 7.04
C VAL A 187 -9.32 22.96 5.56
N ALA A 188 -9.73 24.16 5.12
CA ALA A 188 -9.94 24.48 3.71
C ALA A 188 -8.65 24.34 2.89
N LEU A 189 -7.51 24.79 3.44
CA LEU A 189 -6.20 24.58 2.78
C LEU A 189 -5.80 23.11 2.74
N ALA A 190 -6.07 22.34 3.80
CA ALA A 190 -5.82 20.90 3.83
C ALA A 190 -6.68 20.15 2.78
N TYR A 191 -7.97 20.50 2.67
CA TYR A 191 -8.84 19.98 1.60
C TYR A 191 -8.25 20.24 0.21
N ARG A 192 -7.88 21.50 -0.07
CA ARG A 192 -7.25 21.86 -1.34
C ARG A 192 -5.98 21.06 -1.60
N GLN A 193 -5.13 20.87 -0.60
CA GLN A 193 -3.91 20.06 -0.70
C GLN A 193 -4.23 18.61 -1.06
N THR A 194 -5.23 18.00 -0.38
CA THR A 194 -5.66 16.62 -0.67
C THR A 194 -6.14 16.47 -2.11
N VAL A 195 -6.92 17.42 -2.63
CA VAL A 195 -7.38 17.40 -4.04
C VAL A 195 -6.21 17.52 -5.01
N LEU A 196 -5.28 18.45 -4.78
CA LEU A 196 -4.10 18.61 -5.64
C LEU A 196 -3.23 17.36 -5.62
N GLN A 197 -2.98 16.78 -4.44
CA GLN A 197 -2.21 15.55 -4.32
C GLN A 197 -2.88 14.41 -5.08
N ALA A 198 -4.20 14.27 -4.98
CA ALA A 198 -4.95 13.26 -5.72
C ALA A 198 -4.79 13.41 -7.24
N TRP A 199 -4.76 14.62 -7.76
CA TRP A 199 -4.52 14.86 -9.19
C TRP A 199 -3.12 14.46 -9.62
N HIS A 200 -2.09 14.86 -8.85
CA HIS A 200 -0.72 14.45 -9.12
C HIS A 200 -0.52 12.93 -9.04
N GLU A 201 -1.16 12.27 -8.09
CA GLU A 201 -1.10 10.80 -7.97
C GLU A 201 -1.69 10.10 -9.20
N VAL A 202 -2.80 10.61 -9.73
CA VAL A 202 -3.43 10.05 -10.95
C VAL A 202 -2.54 10.27 -12.16
N ASP A 203 -2.02 11.48 -12.34
CA ASP A 203 -1.11 11.83 -13.45
C ASP A 203 0.14 10.95 -13.43
N ASN A 204 0.81 10.87 -12.27
CA ASN A 204 1.97 10.00 -12.09
C ASN A 204 1.64 8.50 -12.35
N ALA A 205 0.45 8.05 -11.97
CA ALA A 205 0.02 6.67 -12.20
C ALA A 205 -0.20 6.38 -13.69
N LEU A 206 -0.73 7.34 -14.43
CA LEU A 206 -0.92 7.24 -15.90
C LEU A 206 0.42 7.21 -16.63
N ASP A 207 1.35 8.08 -16.24
CA ASP A 207 2.70 8.08 -16.78
C ASP A 207 3.44 6.77 -16.49
N ALA A 208 3.38 6.30 -15.25
CA ALA A 208 3.96 5.03 -14.85
C ALA A 208 3.35 3.86 -15.65
N TRP A 209 2.05 3.86 -15.88
CA TRP A 209 1.38 2.82 -16.67
C TRP A 209 1.84 2.85 -18.14
N ALA A 210 1.94 4.04 -18.75
CA ALA A 210 2.43 4.19 -20.13
C ALA A 210 3.87 3.72 -20.26
N ALA A 211 4.74 4.10 -19.33
CA ALA A 211 6.13 3.67 -19.27
C ALA A 211 6.26 2.14 -19.11
N GLN A 212 5.46 1.53 -18.22
CA GLN A 212 5.47 0.08 -18.01
C GLN A 212 4.98 -0.69 -19.23
N ARG A 213 4.01 -0.18 -19.99
CA ARG A 213 3.59 -0.80 -21.27
C ARG A 213 4.73 -0.80 -22.28
N SER A 214 5.42 0.33 -22.44
CA SER A 214 6.56 0.43 -23.34
C SER A 214 7.71 -0.49 -22.91
N LEU A 215 8.02 -0.52 -21.61
CA LEU A 215 9.02 -1.42 -21.04
C LEU A 215 8.67 -2.89 -21.31
N HIS A 216 7.42 -3.30 -21.05
CA HIS A 216 6.97 -4.68 -21.29
C HIS A 216 7.15 -5.09 -22.76
N ALA A 217 6.75 -4.22 -23.70
CA ALA A 217 6.91 -4.51 -25.13
C ALA A 217 8.40 -4.70 -25.51
N ASN A 218 9.29 -3.82 -25.02
CA ASN A 218 10.72 -3.94 -25.28
C ASN A 218 11.35 -5.16 -24.60
N LEU A 219 10.94 -5.49 -23.38
CA LEU A 219 11.42 -6.69 -22.68
C LEU A 219 10.96 -7.97 -23.39
N GLN A 220 9.78 -7.98 -23.97
CA GLN A 220 9.32 -9.14 -24.75
C GLN A 220 10.19 -9.35 -25.99
N VAL A 221 10.48 -8.30 -26.74
CA VAL A 221 11.41 -8.38 -27.89
C VAL A 221 12.80 -8.84 -27.42
N SER A 222 13.32 -8.26 -26.35
CA SER A 222 14.61 -8.64 -25.78
C SER A 222 14.65 -10.12 -25.41
N TYR A 223 13.62 -10.62 -24.72
CA TYR A 223 13.50 -12.01 -24.33
C TYR A 223 13.52 -12.95 -25.55
N GLU A 224 12.73 -12.64 -26.58
CA GLU A 224 12.66 -13.43 -27.80
C GLU A 224 14.04 -13.50 -28.51
N GLN A 225 14.74 -12.37 -28.60
CA GLN A 225 16.07 -12.31 -29.22
C GLN A 225 17.14 -13.03 -28.37
N ASN A 226 17.07 -12.91 -27.05
CA ASN A 226 18.00 -13.62 -26.15
C ASN A 226 17.81 -15.15 -26.22
N ILE A 227 16.59 -15.63 -26.33
CA ILE A 227 16.32 -17.07 -26.56
C ILE A 227 16.92 -17.53 -27.90
N GLN A 228 16.80 -16.74 -28.96
CA GLN A 228 17.43 -17.09 -30.26
C GLN A 228 18.95 -17.08 -30.18
N ALA A 229 19.53 -16.07 -29.49
CA ALA A 229 20.98 -15.98 -29.29
C ALA A 229 21.51 -17.17 -28.47
N LEU A 230 20.79 -17.55 -27.40
CA LEU A 230 21.16 -18.73 -26.60
C LEU A 230 21.16 -20.02 -27.45
N LYS A 231 20.09 -20.28 -28.20
CA LYS A 231 19.99 -21.45 -29.10
C LYS A 231 21.07 -21.46 -30.15
N ALA A 232 21.48 -20.29 -30.67
CA ALA A 232 22.58 -20.22 -31.64
C ALA A 232 23.93 -20.48 -30.97
N ALA A 233 24.19 -19.96 -29.79
CA ALA A 233 25.40 -20.17 -29.01
C ALA A 233 25.55 -21.67 -28.62
N GLU A 234 24.47 -22.30 -28.16
CA GLU A 234 24.45 -23.73 -27.80
C GLU A 234 24.78 -24.61 -29.01
N ARG A 235 24.18 -24.36 -30.18
CA ARG A 235 24.47 -25.07 -31.41
C ARG A 235 25.93 -24.89 -31.87
N GLY A 236 26.42 -23.64 -31.84
CA GLY A 236 27.80 -23.33 -32.18
C GLY A 236 28.82 -24.03 -31.26
N TYR A 237 28.50 -24.09 -29.95
CA TYR A 237 29.33 -24.82 -28.99
C TYR A 237 29.32 -26.34 -29.22
N GLN A 238 28.18 -26.94 -29.52
CA GLN A 238 28.08 -28.35 -29.86
C GLN A 238 28.90 -28.71 -31.10
N GLN A 239 28.96 -27.80 -32.08
CA GLN A 239 29.73 -27.96 -33.32
C GLN A 239 31.22 -27.60 -33.18
N GLY A 240 31.65 -27.10 -32.00
CA GLY A 240 33.01 -26.65 -31.76
C GLY A 240 33.36 -25.31 -32.42
N ALA A 241 32.37 -24.56 -32.94
CA ALA A 241 32.55 -23.29 -33.62
C ALA A 241 32.71 -22.11 -32.68
N VAL A 242 32.24 -22.21 -31.43
CA VAL A 242 32.36 -21.19 -30.39
C VAL A 242 32.71 -21.82 -29.04
N ASP A 243 33.31 -21.04 -28.16
CA ASP A 243 33.66 -21.43 -26.80
C ASP A 243 32.43 -21.41 -25.85
N TYR A 244 32.56 -22.06 -24.70
CA TYR A 244 31.50 -22.11 -23.69
C TYR A 244 31.20 -20.73 -23.12
N LEU A 245 32.13 -19.80 -23.09
CA LEU A 245 31.92 -18.43 -22.60
C LEU A 245 30.82 -17.70 -23.39
N ARG A 246 30.69 -18.03 -24.70
CA ARG A 246 29.57 -17.50 -25.51
C ARG A 246 28.21 -18.00 -25.02
N VAL A 247 28.12 -19.29 -24.69
CA VAL A 247 26.90 -19.91 -24.15
C VAL A 247 26.58 -19.29 -22.79
N LEU A 248 27.60 -19.20 -21.91
CA LEU A 248 27.44 -18.60 -20.58
C LEU A 248 27.00 -17.12 -20.64
N SER A 249 27.55 -16.35 -21.56
CA SER A 249 27.15 -14.97 -21.80
C SER A 249 25.68 -14.86 -22.26
N ALA A 250 25.26 -15.74 -23.19
CA ALA A 250 23.89 -15.79 -23.67
C ALA A 250 22.89 -16.26 -22.61
N GLN A 251 23.31 -17.10 -21.66
CA GLN A 251 22.47 -17.55 -20.53
C GLN A 251 22.27 -16.48 -19.45
N ARG A 252 23.18 -15.52 -19.33
CA ARG A 252 23.12 -14.45 -18.35
C ARG A 252 22.22 -13.28 -18.77
N ASN A 253 22.02 -13.10 -20.05
CA ASN A 253 21.19 -12.03 -20.62
C ASN A 253 19.72 -12.44 -20.72
#